data_b97c95ccc8c0b367b5480e5ee8cc07d8
#
_entry.id   b97c95ccc8c0b367b5480e5ee8cc07d8
#
_cell.length_a   1.000
_cell.length_b   1.000
_cell.length_c   1.000
_cell.angle_alpha   90.00
_cell.angle_beta   90.00
_cell.angle_gamma   90.00
#
_symmetry.space_group_name_H-M   'P 1'
#
loop_
_entity.id
_entity.type
_entity.pdbx_description
1 polymer ?
#
loop_
_entity_poly.entity_id
_entity_poly.type
_entity_poly.pdbx_seq_one_letter_code
_entity_poly.pdbx_strand_id
1 'polypeptide(L)'
;MHSTPEISLTVQLIHPFYTSSWEQRKLGELVDVCSGRDYKHLSEGTIPVYGTGGYMLSVNDALSYDRDAIGIGRKGTIDRPYILKAPFWTVDTLFYAIPREKVDLNYAFDIFQNIDWKKKDESTGVPSLSKTAINDIDVLAPKHDEQQIIGQFFAAIDHLITLHQRKGKAAVTGCSNDANNSKGVYCKARDFGYKCYKKAKSQQIRCLIAVFIFFV
;
A
#
# COMPACT_ATOMS: atom_id res chain seq x y z
N MET A 1 -3.25 -48.83 1.49
CA MET A 1 -2.99 -47.97 0.33
C MET A 1 -4.21 -47.10 0.11
N HIS A 2 -4.24 -45.89 0.70
CA HIS A 2 -5.26 -44.87 0.42
C HIS A 2 -4.57 -43.67 -0.19
N SER A 3 -4.72 -43.57 -1.50
CA SER A 3 -4.30 -42.39 -2.26
C SER A 3 -5.35 -41.28 -2.08
N THR A 4 -4.91 -40.15 -1.57
CA THR A 4 -5.71 -38.95 -1.38
C THR A 4 -5.98 -38.26 -2.72
N PRO A 5 -7.24 -38.07 -3.18
CA PRO A 5 -7.55 -37.43 -4.46
C PRO A 5 -7.70 -35.89 -4.37
N GLU A 6 -7.49 -35.26 -3.20
CA GLU A 6 -7.82 -33.83 -3.03
C GLU A 6 -6.80 -32.84 -3.58
N ILE A 7 -5.53 -33.21 -3.75
CA ILE A 7 -4.49 -32.28 -4.24
C ILE A 7 -4.60 -32.03 -5.75
N SER A 8 -5.12 -33.00 -6.51
CA SER A 8 -5.21 -32.92 -7.97
C SER A 8 -6.29 -31.93 -8.46
N LEU A 9 -7.41 -31.80 -7.74
CA LEU A 9 -8.50 -30.87 -8.15
C LEU A 9 -8.15 -29.41 -7.92
N THR A 10 -7.42 -29.11 -6.83
CA THR A 10 -7.00 -27.75 -6.49
C THR A 10 -6.00 -27.19 -7.50
N VAL A 11 -5.09 -28.03 -7.99
CA VAL A 11 -4.09 -27.67 -9.02
C VAL A 11 -4.75 -27.42 -10.37
N GLN A 12 -5.75 -28.21 -10.76
CA GLN A 12 -6.48 -28.04 -12.03
C GLN A 12 -7.38 -26.79 -12.07
N LEU A 13 -7.92 -26.33 -10.93
CA LEU A 13 -8.71 -25.10 -10.85
C LEU A 13 -7.86 -23.83 -10.93
N ILE A 14 -6.58 -23.93 -10.60
CA ILE A 14 -5.65 -22.80 -10.61
C ILE A 14 -4.95 -22.64 -11.97
N HIS A 15 -4.80 -23.72 -12.73
CA HIS A 15 -4.02 -23.77 -13.96
C HIS A 15 -4.46 -22.82 -15.11
N PRO A 16 -5.74 -22.47 -15.33
CA PRO A 16 -6.10 -21.57 -16.42
C PRO A 16 -5.74 -20.08 -16.17
N PHE A 17 -5.45 -19.69 -14.92
CA PHE A 17 -5.20 -18.31 -14.55
C PHE A 17 -3.70 -17.93 -14.60
N TYR A 18 -2.79 -18.88 -14.77
CA TYR A 18 -1.36 -18.71 -14.50
C TYR A 18 -0.43 -18.84 -15.70
N THR A 19 -0.92 -18.63 -16.93
CA THR A 19 -0.08 -18.69 -18.15
C THR A 19 0.44 -17.34 -18.63
N SER A 20 0.22 -16.26 -17.88
CA SER A 20 0.73 -14.96 -18.28
C SER A 20 2.11 -14.72 -17.66
N SER A 21 3.12 -14.56 -18.50
CA SER A 21 4.45 -14.14 -18.05
C SER A 21 4.39 -12.77 -17.39
N TRP A 22 5.00 -12.64 -16.22
CA TRP A 22 5.19 -11.33 -15.56
C TRP A 22 6.31 -10.59 -16.28
N GLU A 23 6.05 -9.35 -16.61
CA GLU A 23 7.00 -8.50 -17.32
C GLU A 23 7.75 -7.62 -16.31
N GLN A 24 9.07 -7.52 -16.47
CA GLN A 24 9.84 -6.53 -15.74
C GLN A 24 9.62 -5.17 -16.38
N ARG A 25 9.15 -4.21 -15.58
CA ARG A 25 8.83 -2.85 -16.02
C ARG A 25 9.35 -1.83 -15.02
N LYS A 26 9.49 -0.59 -15.44
CA LYS A 26 9.73 0.54 -14.53
C LYS A 26 8.44 0.97 -13.84
N LEU A 27 8.51 1.33 -12.55
CA LEU A 27 7.33 1.79 -11.81
C LEU A 27 6.68 3.01 -12.47
N GLY A 28 7.47 3.92 -13.06
CA GLY A 28 6.96 5.06 -13.83
C GLY A 28 6.18 4.70 -15.10
N GLU A 29 6.26 3.45 -15.58
CA GLU A 29 5.40 2.95 -16.65
C GLU A 29 4.02 2.49 -16.15
N LEU A 30 3.91 2.17 -14.86
CA LEU A 30 2.67 1.74 -14.23
C LEU A 30 1.90 2.89 -13.60
N VAL A 31 2.59 3.90 -13.07
CA VAL A 31 1.98 5.03 -12.38
C VAL A 31 2.53 6.36 -12.88
N ASP A 32 1.72 7.41 -12.76
CA ASP A 32 2.14 8.79 -12.99
C ASP A 32 2.39 9.46 -11.63
N VAL A 33 3.67 9.78 -11.35
CA VAL A 33 4.08 10.39 -10.07
C VAL A 33 3.96 11.90 -10.14
N CYS A 34 3.02 12.46 -9.43
CA CYS A 34 2.72 13.88 -9.34
C CYS A 34 3.20 14.50 -8.04
N SER A 35 3.50 15.80 -8.06
CA SER A 35 3.86 16.57 -6.86
C SER A 35 2.63 17.20 -6.24
N GLY A 36 2.54 17.14 -4.92
CA GLY A 36 1.62 17.99 -4.18
C GLY A 36 2.00 19.47 -4.29
N ARG A 37 1.11 20.33 -3.82
CA ARG A 37 1.23 21.80 -3.89
C ARG A 37 0.85 22.45 -2.57
N ASP A 38 1.34 23.66 -2.34
CA ASP A 38 0.89 24.47 -1.21
C ASP A 38 -0.62 24.76 -1.32
N TYR A 39 -1.32 24.66 -0.19
CA TYR A 39 -2.78 24.84 -0.08
C TYR A 39 -3.19 26.18 0.53
N LYS A 40 -2.23 27.00 1.02
CA LYS A 40 -2.52 28.21 1.78
C LYS A 40 -3.30 29.29 1.01
N HIS A 41 -3.29 29.21 -0.32
CA HIS A 41 -4.03 30.10 -1.19
C HIS A 41 -5.49 29.65 -1.42
N LEU A 42 -5.87 28.46 -0.92
CA LEU A 42 -7.21 27.91 -1.08
C LEU A 42 -8.09 28.30 0.10
N SER A 43 -9.39 28.40 -0.16
CA SER A 43 -10.40 28.62 0.86
C SER A 43 -10.81 27.32 1.55
N GLU A 44 -11.43 27.42 2.72
CA GLU A 44 -12.04 26.29 3.41
C GLU A 44 -13.12 25.63 2.53
N GLY A 45 -13.23 24.30 2.60
CA GLY A 45 -14.15 23.52 1.79
C GLY A 45 -14.30 22.08 2.29
N THR A 46 -14.69 21.17 1.40
CA THR A 46 -14.99 19.76 1.73
C THR A 46 -13.94 18.77 1.24
N ILE A 47 -12.99 19.21 0.43
CA ILE A 47 -11.97 18.37 -0.19
C ILE A 47 -10.80 18.16 0.75
N PRO A 48 -10.47 16.93 1.15
CA PRO A 48 -9.42 16.67 2.13
C PRO A 48 -8.02 16.98 1.59
N VAL A 49 -7.21 17.61 2.43
CA VAL A 49 -5.79 17.85 2.22
C VAL A 49 -4.99 16.83 3.00
N TYR A 50 -4.05 16.19 2.31
CA TYR A 50 -3.19 15.17 2.89
C TYR A 50 -1.72 15.58 2.91
N GLY A 51 -1.04 15.25 4.00
CA GLY A 51 0.40 15.33 4.17
C GLY A 51 1.00 13.95 4.48
N THR A 52 2.31 13.89 4.75
CA THR A 52 3.00 12.63 5.06
C THR A 52 2.46 11.90 6.28
N GLY A 53 1.78 12.59 7.18
CA GLY A 53 1.11 12.02 8.36
C GLY A 53 -0.36 11.65 8.16
N GLY A 54 -0.93 11.86 6.97
CA GLY A 54 -2.34 11.64 6.66
C GLY A 54 -3.14 12.92 6.50
N TYR A 55 -4.45 12.87 6.81
CA TYR A 55 -5.36 14.02 6.74
C TYR A 55 -4.92 15.20 7.62
N MET A 56 -5.03 16.41 7.09
CA MET A 56 -4.67 17.65 7.77
C MET A 56 -5.88 18.59 7.99
N LEU A 57 -6.56 18.97 6.90
CA LEU A 57 -7.69 19.88 6.86
C LEU A 57 -8.46 19.69 5.56
N SER A 58 -9.47 20.53 5.27
CA SER A 58 -10.22 20.48 4.01
C SER A 58 -10.26 21.85 3.32
N VAL A 59 -10.22 21.82 1.98
CA VAL A 59 -10.18 22.98 1.09
C VAL A 59 -11.26 22.89 0.01
N ASN A 60 -11.38 23.93 -0.80
CA ASN A 60 -12.40 24.08 -1.84
C ASN A 60 -11.95 23.61 -3.24
N ASP A 61 -10.71 23.12 -3.40
CA ASP A 61 -10.15 22.68 -4.66
C ASP A 61 -9.41 21.34 -4.53
N ALA A 62 -9.21 20.59 -5.63
CA ALA A 62 -8.54 19.30 -5.68
C ALA A 62 -7.39 19.26 -6.69
N LEU A 63 -6.36 18.46 -6.39
CA LEU A 63 -5.35 18.05 -7.36
C LEU A 63 -5.81 16.88 -8.23
N SER A 64 -6.74 16.08 -7.72
CA SER A 64 -7.45 15.04 -8.47
C SER A 64 -8.90 15.01 -8.01
N TYR A 65 -9.82 15.12 -8.98
CA TYR A 65 -11.27 15.14 -8.72
C TYR A 65 -11.91 13.76 -8.81
N ASP A 66 -11.40 12.90 -9.69
CA ASP A 66 -12.05 11.66 -10.13
C ASP A 66 -11.13 10.43 -10.10
N ARG A 67 -9.82 10.62 -9.92
CA ARG A 67 -8.85 9.53 -9.93
C ARG A 67 -8.22 9.33 -8.55
N ASP A 68 -8.40 8.13 -8.02
CA ASP A 68 -7.72 7.67 -6.83
C ASP A 68 -6.20 7.59 -7.07
N ALA A 69 -5.40 7.74 -6.02
CA ALA A 69 -3.95 7.71 -6.10
C ALA A 69 -3.31 7.04 -4.89
N ILE A 70 -2.00 6.85 -4.96
CA ILE A 70 -1.16 6.37 -3.85
C ILE A 70 -0.32 7.54 -3.36
N GLY A 71 -0.55 7.97 -2.13
CA GLY A 71 0.28 8.97 -1.46
C GLY A 71 1.58 8.34 -0.96
N ILE A 72 2.71 9.00 -1.24
CA ILE A 72 4.04 8.62 -0.75
C ILE A 72 4.83 9.87 -0.33
N GLY A 73 5.46 9.84 0.84
CA GLY A 73 6.21 10.97 1.35
C GLY A 73 7.37 11.36 0.44
N ARG A 74 7.42 12.63 0.06
CA ARG A 74 8.57 13.25 -0.62
C ARG A 74 9.67 13.60 0.38
N LYS A 75 9.27 14.11 1.57
CA LYS A 75 10.19 14.48 2.67
C LYS A 75 9.63 14.02 4.01
N GLY A 76 10.48 13.57 4.91
CA GLY A 76 10.13 13.13 6.25
C GLY A 76 9.72 11.66 6.29
N THR A 77 8.43 11.33 6.45
CA THR A 77 7.96 9.94 6.45
C THR A 77 7.82 9.41 5.02
N ILE A 78 8.86 8.79 4.49
CA ILE A 78 8.92 8.30 3.11
C ILE A 78 8.52 6.82 2.96
N ASP A 79 8.33 6.08 4.05
CA ASP A 79 8.16 4.62 4.06
C ASP A 79 6.73 4.16 4.39
N ARG A 80 5.75 5.07 4.33
CA ARG A 80 4.34 4.79 4.66
C ARG A 80 3.40 5.23 3.53
N PRO A 81 3.36 4.50 2.41
CA PRO A 81 2.38 4.80 1.36
C PRO A 81 0.96 4.50 1.84
N TYR A 82 -0.02 5.24 1.31
CA TYR A 82 -1.43 5.05 1.59
C TYR A 82 -2.31 5.47 0.41
N ILE A 83 -3.52 4.91 0.32
CA ILE A 83 -4.46 5.23 -0.75
C ILE A 83 -5.11 6.59 -0.48
N LEU A 84 -5.13 7.44 -1.49
CA LEU A 84 -5.85 8.71 -1.56
C LEU A 84 -7.12 8.50 -2.38
N LYS A 85 -8.28 8.72 -1.78
CA LYS A 85 -9.57 8.68 -2.47
C LYS A 85 -9.90 10.05 -3.04
N ALA A 86 -10.25 10.09 -4.32
CA ALA A 86 -10.69 11.31 -4.97
C ALA A 86 -12.07 11.78 -4.44
N PRO A 87 -12.35 13.09 -4.38
CA PRO A 87 -11.40 14.18 -4.64
C PRO A 87 -10.43 14.43 -3.48
N PHE A 88 -9.18 14.85 -3.79
CA PHE A 88 -8.19 15.14 -2.76
C PHE A 88 -7.20 16.24 -3.18
N TRP A 89 -6.55 16.85 -2.18
CA TRP A 89 -5.38 17.71 -2.30
C TRP A 89 -4.21 17.12 -1.52
N THR A 90 -2.97 17.32 -1.99
CA THR A 90 -1.75 16.92 -1.25
C THR A 90 -0.79 18.09 -1.12
N VAL A 91 -0.12 18.18 0.03
CA VAL A 91 0.91 19.20 0.27
C VAL A 91 2.20 18.88 -0.49
N ASP A 92 3.09 19.87 -0.62
CA ASP A 92 4.36 19.79 -1.37
C ASP A 92 5.36 18.75 -0.84
N THR A 93 5.21 18.30 0.42
CA THR A 93 6.02 17.24 1.03
C THR A 93 5.49 15.83 0.75
N LEU A 94 4.39 15.71 0.00
CA LEU A 94 3.78 14.44 -0.41
C LEU A 94 3.74 14.35 -1.94
N PHE A 95 4.21 13.23 -2.49
CA PHE A 95 3.89 12.83 -3.86
C PHE A 95 2.58 12.04 -3.88
N TYR A 96 1.89 12.06 -5.02
CA TYR A 96 0.78 11.17 -5.30
C TYR A 96 0.99 10.49 -6.65
N ALA A 97 0.82 9.17 -6.66
CA ALA A 97 1.02 8.33 -7.83
C ALA A 97 -0.34 7.83 -8.33
N ILE A 98 -0.74 8.27 -9.53
CA ILE A 98 -1.98 7.86 -10.17
C ILE A 98 -1.70 6.65 -11.05
N PRO A 99 -2.40 5.51 -10.87
CA PRO A 99 -2.26 4.37 -11.78
C PRO A 99 -2.59 4.75 -13.22
N ARG A 100 -1.75 4.30 -14.15
CA ARG A 100 -2.00 4.49 -15.58
C ARG A 100 -3.12 3.58 -16.07
N GLU A 101 -3.56 3.78 -17.30
CA GLU A 101 -4.55 2.90 -17.94
C GLU A 101 -4.10 1.42 -17.86
N LYS A 102 -5.05 0.54 -17.55
CA LYS A 102 -4.83 -0.91 -17.36
C LYS A 102 -3.89 -1.29 -16.19
N VAL A 103 -3.75 -0.40 -15.20
CA VAL A 103 -3.09 -0.72 -13.93
C VAL A 103 -4.10 -0.66 -12.80
N ASP A 104 -4.22 -1.76 -12.04
CA ASP A 104 -5.10 -1.82 -10.88
C ASP A 104 -4.51 -1.04 -9.71
N LEU A 105 -5.33 -0.21 -9.03
CA LEU A 105 -4.91 0.63 -7.92
C LEU A 105 -4.40 -0.18 -6.72
N ASN A 106 -5.12 -1.25 -6.36
CA ASN A 106 -4.75 -2.05 -5.19
C ASN A 106 -3.45 -2.81 -5.46
N TYR A 107 -3.30 -3.36 -6.67
CA TYR A 107 -2.05 -3.99 -7.10
C TYR A 107 -0.87 -3.00 -7.06
N ALA A 108 -1.03 -1.80 -7.62
CA ALA A 108 -0.01 -0.75 -7.55
C ALA A 108 0.31 -0.38 -6.10
N PHE A 109 -0.70 -0.29 -5.24
CA PHE A 109 -0.53 -0.03 -3.82
C PHE A 109 0.25 -1.15 -3.12
N ASP A 110 0.00 -2.41 -3.46
CA ASP A 110 0.77 -3.55 -2.95
C ASP A 110 2.25 -3.47 -3.34
N ILE A 111 2.56 -3.04 -4.59
CA ILE A 111 3.94 -2.75 -5.00
C ILE A 111 4.54 -1.69 -4.09
N PHE A 112 3.87 -0.53 -3.90
CA PHE A 112 4.36 0.55 -3.06
C PHE A 112 4.60 0.11 -1.61
N GLN A 113 3.77 -0.75 -1.06
CA GLN A 113 3.96 -1.30 0.29
C GLN A 113 5.17 -2.23 0.41
N ASN A 114 5.57 -2.90 -0.67
CA ASN A 114 6.67 -3.85 -0.68
C ASN A 114 8.04 -3.22 -0.97
N ILE A 115 8.10 -2.03 -1.53
CA ILE A 115 9.35 -1.32 -1.77
C ILE A 115 9.99 -0.91 -0.43
N ASP A 116 11.29 -1.17 -0.29
CA ASP A 116 12.09 -0.64 0.82
C ASP A 116 12.49 0.82 0.52
N TRP A 117 11.58 1.73 0.78
CA TRP A 117 11.73 3.15 0.51
C TRP A 117 12.94 3.78 1.23
N LYS A 118 13.36 3.24 2.39
CA LYS A 118 14.51 3.74 3.12
C LYS A 118 15.81 3.51 2.37
N LYS A 119 15.90 2.46 1.57
CA LYS A 119 17.05 2.23 0.68
C LYS A 119 17.04 3.14 -0.56
N LYS A 120 15.92 3.82 -0.81
CA LYS A 120 15.78 4.79 -1.91
C LYS A 120 15.92 6.24 -1.45
N ASP A 121 16.23 6.45 -0.16
CA ASP A 121 16.51 7.77 0.39
C ASP A 121 17.79 8.35 -0.24
N GLU A 122 17.67 9.54 -0.83
CA GLU A 122 18.77 10.25 -1.49
C GLU A 122 19.34 11.37 -0.61
N SER A 123 18.88 11.48 0.64
CA SER A 123 19.25 12.58 1.53
C SER A 123 20.35 12.21 2.52
N THR A 124 21.09 13.21 2.97
CA THR A 124 22.04 13.10 4.08
C THR A 124 21.47 13.56 5.42
N GLY A 125 20.22 14.03 5.43
CA GLY A 125 19.56 14.58 6.62
C GLY A 125 18.11 14.12 6.74
N VAL A 126 17.16 14.98 6.40
CA VAL A 126 15.72 14.60 6.41
C VAL A 126 15.45 13.64 5.25
N PRO A 127 14.93 12.43 5.50
CA PRO A 127 14.64 11.47 4.44
C PRO A 127 13.85 12.07 3.29
N SER A 128 14.29 11.84 2.05
CA SER A 128 13.64 12.39 0.86
C SER A 128 13.71 11.46 -0.34
N LEU A 129 12.68 11.54 -1.19
CA LEU A 129 12.59 10.82 -2.45
C LEU A 129 12.49 11.81 -3.60
N SER A 130 13.06 11.45 -4.76
CA SER A 130 12.83 12.13 -6.02
C SER A 130 11.82 11.36 -6.89
N LYS A 131 11.17 12.06 -7.83
CA LYS A 131 10.30 11.39 -8.82
C LYS A 131 11.10 10.39 -9.68
N THR A 132 12.33 10.75 -10.02
CA THR A 132 13.21 9.89 -10.80
C THR A 132 13.50 8.60 -10.05
N ALA A 133 13.88 8.69 -8.76
CA ALA A 133 14.14 7.50 -7.94
C ALA A 133 12.92 6.58 -7.83
N ILE A 134 11.70 7.16 -7.77
CA ILE A 134 10.45 6.37 -7.76
C ILE A 134 10.21 5.72 -9.13
N ASN A 135 10.31 6.50 -10.22
CA ASN A 135 10.02 6.03 -11.56
C ASN A 135 10.97 4.93 -12.05
N ASP A 136 12.23 4.97 -11.62
CA ASP A 136 13.29 4.04 -12.05
C ASP A 136 13.29 2.70 -11.30
N ILE A 137 12.36 2.48 -10.37
CA ILE A 137 12.25 1.21 -9.64
C ILE A 137 11.79 0.12 -10.59
N ASP A 138 12.56 -0.98 -10.65
CA ASP A 138 12.15 -2.19 -11.37
C ASP A 138 11.10 -2.95 -10.57
N VAL A 139 10.01 -3.32 -11.24
CA VAL A 139 8.89 -4.07 -10.68
C VAL A 139 8.46 -5.15 -11.67
N LEU A 140 7.84 -6.20 -11.17
CA LEU A 140 7.22 -7.22 -12.00
C LEU A 140 5.74 -6.89 -12.16
N ALA A 141 5.22 -6.93 -13.37
CA ALA A 141 3.84 -6.61 -13.67
C ALA A 141 3.18 -7.72 -14.50
N PRO A 142 2.15 -8.40 -13.97
CA PRO A 142 1.33 -9.30 -14.74
C PRO A 142 0.32 -8.55 -15.61
N LYS A 143 -0.47 -9.27 -16.39
CA LYS A 143 -1.59 -8.72 -17.13
C LYS A 143 -2.62 -8.10 -16.20
N HIS A 144 -3.41 -7.15 -16.71
CA HIS A 144 -4.38 -6.38 -15.92
C HIS A 144 -5.37 -7.24 -15.12
N ASP A 145 -5.92 -8.29 -15.72
CA ASP A 145 -6.89 -9.17 -15.05
C ASP A 145 -6.26 -9.87 -13.82
N GLU A 146 -5.01 -10.29 -13.93
CA GLU A 146 -4.26 -10.87 -12.83
C GLU A 146 -3.90 -9.83 -11.76
N GLN A 147 -3.57 -8.58 -12.17
CA GLN A 147 -3.39 -7.47 -11.23
C GLN A 147 -4.64 -7.24 -10.38
N GLN A 148 -5.85 -7.27 -10.99
CA GLN A 148 -7.11 -7.12 -10.27
C GLN A 148 -7.32 -8.23 -9.24
N ILE A 149 -7.05 -9.49 -9.60
CA ILE A 149 -7.19 -10.63 -8.68
C ILE A 149 -6.23 -10.45 -7.49
N ILE A 150 -4.97 -10.13 -7.74
CA ILE A 150 -3.95 -9.94 -6.71
C ILE A 150 -4.33 -8.78 -5.80
N GLY A 151 -4.67 -7.62 -6.37
CA GLY A 151 -5.03 -6.43 -5.61
C GLY A 151 -6.27 -6.63 -4.74
N GLN A 152 -7.32 -7.27 -5.27
CA GLN A 152 -8.53 -7.60 -4.50
C GLN A 152 -8.23 -8.57 -3.35
N PHE A 153 -7.41 -9.59 -3.59
CA PHE A 153 -7.01 -10.55 -2.57
C PHE A 153 -6.30 -9.88 -1.39
N PHE A 154 -5.30 -9.04 -1.66
CA PHE A 154 -4.58 -8.34 -0.59
C PHE A 154 -5.44 -7.26 0.09
N ALA A 155 -6.28 -6.55 -0.63
CA ALA A 155 -7.24 -5.61 -0.05
C ALA A 155 -8.21 -6.31 0.92
N ALA A 156 -8.69 -7.51 0.58
CA ALA A 156 -9.54 -8.31 1.46
C ALA A 156 -8.80 -8.75 2.74
N ILE A 157 -7.55 -9.16 2.62
CA ILE A 157 -6.70 -9.51 3.79
C ILE A 157 -6.50 -8.28 4.69
N ASP A 158 -6.15 -7.11 4.12
CA ASP A 158 -5.97 -5.88 4.87
C ASP A 158 -7.25 -5.47 5.62
N HIS A 159 -8.40 -5.65 4.99
CA HIS A 159 -9.70 -5.43 5.61
C HIS A 159 -9.95 -6.37 6.80
N LEU A 160 -9.71 -7.67 6.63
CA LEU A 160 -9.86 -8.66 7.72
C LEU A 160 -8.94 -8.36 8.91
N ILE A 161 -7.70 -7.97 8.66
CA ILE A 161 -6.75 -7.59 9.72
C ILE A 161 -7.26 -6.36 10.46
N THR A 162 -7.76 -5.36 9.73
CA THR A 162 -8.32 -4.14 10.33
C THR A 162 -9.52 -4.46 11.22
N LEU A 163 -10.42 -5.36 10.79
CA LEU A 163 -11.56 -5.80 11.58
C LEU A 163 -11.13 -6.54 12.86
N HIS A 164 -10.14 -7.43 12.78
CA HIS A 164 -9.59 -8.13 13.95
C HIS A 164 -8.97 -7.16 14.96
N GLN A 165 -8.23 -6.17 14.49
CA GLN A 165 -7.64 -5.15 15.35
C GLN A 165 -8.70 -4.28 16.06
N ARG A 166 -9.82 -3.98 15.39
CA ARG A 166 -10.95 -3.25 15.99
C ARG A 166 -11.65 -4.07 17.07
N LYS A 167 -11.89 -5.38 16.85
CA LYS A 167 -12.49 -6.28 17.85
C LYS A 167 -11.61 -6.42 19.08
N GLY A 168 -10.29 -6.55 18.91
CA GLY A 168 -9.34 -6.59 20.04
C GLY A 168 -9.36 -5.32 20.89
N LYS A 169 -9.59 -4.14 20.28
CA LYS A 169 -9.74 -2.89 21.03
C LYS A 169 -11.04 -2.82 21.83
N ALA A 170 -12.16 -3.26 21.23
CA ALA A 170 -13.46 -3.26 21.90
C ALA A 170 -13.50 -4.22 23.11
N ALA A 171 -12.80 -5.34 23.04
CA ALA A 171 -12.70 -6.30 24.17
C ALA A 171 -11.88 -5.75 25.35
N VAL A 172 -10.95 -4.83 25.13
CA VAL A 172 -10.08 -4.26 26.17
C VAL A 172 -10.71 -3.02 26.84
N THR A 173 -11.64 -2.33 26.18
CA THR A 173 -12.39 -1.22 26.79
C THR A 173 -13.45 -1.67 27.80
N GLY A 174 -13.75 -2.98 27.89
CA GLY A 174 -14.64 -3.56 28.89
C GLY A 174 -13.97 -3.95 30.21
N CYS A 175 -12.65 -3.84 30.36
CA CYS A 175 -11.92 -4.04 31.62
C CYS A 175 -11.59 -2.70 32.25
N SER A 176 -12.19 -2.47 33.40
CA SER A 176 -12.11 -1.31 34.30
C SER A 176 -10.72 -0.67 34.49
N ASN A 177 -10.72 0.65 34.42
CA ASN A 177 -9.89 1.64 35.13
C ASN A 177 -8.80 1.12 36.08
N ASP A 178 -7.62 0.81 35.53
CA ASP A 178 -6.34 0.98 36.21
C ASP A 178 -5.40 1.72 35.27
N ALA A 179 -5.54 3.03 35.31
CA ALA A 179 -4.88 3.97 34.44
C ALA A 179 -3.55 4.40 35.04
N ASN A 180 -2.44 3.76 34.72
CA ASN A 180 -1.14 4.45 34.75
C ASN A 180 0.03 3.71 34.06
N ASN A 181 -0.14 2.50 33.53
CA ASN A 181 1.00 1.79 32.92
C ASN A 181 0.76 1.21 31.52
N SER A 182 -0.39 1.44 30.90
CA SER A 182 -0.78 0.74 29.66
C SER A 182 -0.47 1.47 28.35
N LYS A 183 -0.25 2.80 28.36
CA LYS A 183 -0.06 3.57 27.11
C LYS A 183 1.22 3.20 26.36
N GLY A 184 2.31 2.90 27.07
CA GLY A 184 3.59 2.55 26.44
C GLY A 184 3.61 1.14 25.81
N VAL A 185 2.90 0.21 26.40
CA VAL A 185 2.83 -1.19 25.93
C VAL A 185 1.94 -1.31 24.69
N TYR A 186 0.84 -0.56 24.61
CA TYR A 186 -0.07 -0.58 23.47
C TYR A 186 0.51 0.03 22.20
N CYS A 187 1.32 1.09 22.31
CA CYS A 187 2.02 1.66 21.16
C CYS A 187 3.06 0.69 20.59
N LYS A 188 3.83 0.01 21.48
CA LYS A 188 4.82 -1.00 21.06
C LYS A 188 4.19 -2.24 20.44
N ALA A 189 3.06 -2.71 20.97
CA ALA A 189 2.34 -3.87 20.42
C ALA A 189 1.74 -3.58 19.04
N ARG A 190 1.25 -2.36 18.78
CA ARG A 190 0.76 -1.93 17.47
C ARG A 190 1.87 -1.85 16.43
N ASP A 191 3.00 -1.25 16.79
CA ASP A 191 4.16 -1.14 15.90
C ASP A 191 4.79 -2.51 15.61
N PHE A 192 4.79 -3.39 16.59
CA PHE A 192 5.27 -4.76 16.44
C PHE A 192 4.35 -5.59 15.53
N GLY A 193 3.03 -5.53 15.74
CA GLY A 193 2.04 -6.21 14.91
C GLY A 193 2.09 -5.73 13.46
N TYR A 194 2.19 -4.43 13.22
CA TYR A 194 2.32 -3.85 11.88
C TYR A 194 3.63 -4.25 11.20
N LYS A 195 4.76 -4.25 11.93
CA LYS A 195 6.06 -4.69 11.40
C LYS A 195 6.07 -6.18 11.06
N CYS A 196 5.49 -7.03 11.92
CA CYS A 196 5.35 -8.48 11.66
C CYS A 196 4.46 -8.72 10.43
N TYR A 197 3.34 -8.01 10.30
CA TYR A 197 2.45 -8.09 9.16
C TYR A 197 3.15 -7.65 7.86
N LYS A 198 3.81 -6.48 7.86
CA LYS A 198 4.57 -6.00 6.70
C LYS A 198 5.65 -7.01 6.27
N LYS A 199 6.33 -7.64 7.23
CA LYS A 199 7.31 -8.70 6.97
C LYS A 199 6.66 -9.97 6.42
N ALA A 200 5.52 -10.39 6.97
CA ALA A 200 4.77 -11.55 6.49
C ALA A 200 4.20 -11.32 5.08
N LYS A 201 3.61 -10.14 4.82
CA LYS A 201 3.13 -9.75 3.48
C LYS A 201 4.28 -9.71 2.46
N SER A 202 5.43 -9.16 2.82
CA SER A 202 6.63 -9.16 1.98
C SER A 202 7.15 -10.58 1.72
N GLN A 203 7.15 -11.47 2.73
CA GLN A 203 7.52 -12.86 2.57
C GLN A 203 6.49 -13.66 1.76
N GLN A 204 5.19 -13.45 1.97
CA GLN A 204 4.13 -14.12 1.21
C GLN A 204 4.15 -13.73 -0.27
N ILE A 205 4.36 -12.45 -0.59
CA ILE A 205 4.52 -12.01 -1.98
C ILE A 205 5.80 -12.62 -2.58
N ARG A 206 6.91 -12.67 -1.82
CA ARG A 206 8.14 -13.37 -2.26
C ARG A 206 7.93 -14.87 -2.41
N CYS A 207 7.16 -15.51 -1.53
CA CYS A 207 6.79 -16.92 -1.67
C CYS A 207 5.87 -17.15 -2.86
N LEU A 208 4.88 -16.30 -3.10
CA LEU A 208 4.04 -16.38 -4.31
C LEU A 208 4.88 -16.17 -5.57
N ILE A 209 5.75 -15.18 -5.59
CA ILE A 209 6.70 -14.96 -6.70
C ILE A 209 7.67 -16.15 -6.83
N ALA A 210 8.20 -16.69 -5.73
CA ALA A 210 9.10 -17.85 -5.75
C ALA A 210 8.39 -19.13 -6.18
N VAL A 211 7.18 -19.39 -5.72
CA VAL A 211 6.34 -20.51 -6.16
C VAL A 211 6.05 -20.37 -7.66
N PHE A 212 5.80 -19.14 -8.16
CA PHE A 212 5.61 -18.89 -9.58
C PHE A 212 6.88 -19.13 -10.43
N ILE A 213 8.05 -18.70 -9.95
CA ILE A 213 9.34 -18.89 -10.66
C ILE A 213 9.77 -20.38 -10.66
N PHE A 214 9.36 -21.17 -9.66
CA PHE A 214 9.73 -22.60 -9.57
C PHE A 214 8.71 -23.55 -10.23
N PHE A 215 7.53 -23.09 -10.62
CA PHE A 215 6.49 -23.90 -11.28
C PHE A 215 6.21 -23.51 -12.74
N VAL A 216 6.98 -22.59 -13.31
CA VAL A 216 7.05 -22.28 -14.75
C VAL A 216 8.41 -22.68 -15.27
#